data_c659c88748f8541ca164100c1d7effb3
#
_entry.id   c659c88748f8541ca164100c1d7effb3
#
_cell.length_a   1.000
_cell.length_b   1.000
_cell.length_c   1.000
_cell.angle_alpha   90.00
_cell.angle_beta   90.00
_cell.angle_gamma   90.00
#
_symmetry.space_group_name_H-M   'P 1'
#
loop_
_entity.id
_entity.type
_entity.pdbx_description
1 polymer ?
#
loop_
_entity_poly.entity_id
_entity_poly.type
_entity_poly.pdbx_seq_one_letter_code
_entity_poly.pdbx_strand_id
1 'polypeptide(L)'
;SRLNGREVFHASLSAWTQKIYDSMFRVREQLDSRFTRDGLVPVEFTRTAKEGSYTCSNRYSYSWDSPQPHIKASLNTSRKGDFYAEIPLDACTFDLPLLYCMLRNLDVASLKVGERYPMTFAVDDDVYHLHFIYYGREDRNISGLGTVRSHKFGFQVVAGEVFAEGADLYAWFSDDANFIPVMFSAPLKIGKVNGRLQMYTGLSHEFTSLIKK
;
A
#
# COMPACT_ATOMS: atom_id res chain seq x y z
N SER A 1 -12.11 15.56 5.85
CA SER A 1 -13.27 15.18 6.66
C SER A 1 -12.93 15.28 8.16
N ARG A 2 -13.95 15.11 9.02
CA ARG A 2 -13.74 15.02 10.48
C ARG A 2 -14.25 13.68 11.00
N LEU A 3 -13.47 13.05 11.87
CA LEU A 3 -13.82 11.82 12.55
C LEU A 3 -13.49 11.98 14.04
N ASN A 4 -14.46 11.74 14.94
CA ASN A 4 -14.31 11.92 16.38
C ASN A 4 -13.70 13.28 16.80
N GLY A 5 -14.09 14.36 16.10
CA GLY A 5 -13.59 15.72 16.35
C GLY A 5 -12.20 16.06 15.74
N ARG A 6 -11.47 15.07 15.22
CA ARG A 6 -10.15 15.26 14.57
C ARG A 6 -10.31 15.44 13.06
N GLU A 7 -9.50 16.30 12.46
CA GLU A 7 -9.40 16.39 11.00
C GLU A 7 -8.64 15.18 10.46
N VAL A 8 -9.24 14.49 9.48
CA VAL A 8 -8.67 13.29 8.88
C VAL A 8 -8.63 13.38 7.36
N PHE A 9 -7.58 12.80 6.79
CA PHE A 9 -7.54 12.41 5.39
C PHE A 9 -8.28 11.08 5.20
N HIS A 10 -8.77 10.86 4.01
CA HIS A 10 -9.31 9.59 3.56
C HIS A 10 -8.53 9.17 2.31
N ALA A 11 -7.82 8.06 2.40
CA ALA A 11 -7.20 7.40 1.27
C ALA A 11 -7.98 6.14 0.92
N SER A 12 -8.24 5.96 -0.37
CA SER A 12 -8.98 4.84 -0.91
C SER A 12 -8.18 4.18 -2.03
N LEU A 13 -8.05 2.87 -1.99
CA LEU A 13 -7.36 2.07 -2.98
C LEU A 13 -8.27 0.93 -3.42
N SER A 14 -8.47 0.81 -4.73
CA SER A 14 -9.23 -0.28 -5.33
C SER A 14 -8.36 -1.08 -6.29
N ALA A 15 -8.44 -2.40 -6.23
CA ALA A 15 -7.76 -3.28 -7.16
C ALA A 15 -8.73 -4.31 -7.76
N TRP A 16 -8.62 -4.55 -9.06
CA TRP A 16 -9.43 -5.57 -9.72
C TRP A 16 -8.73 -6.17 -10.94
N THR A 17 -8.98 -7.43 -11.18
CA THR A 17 -8.60 -8.07 -12.44
C THR A 17 -9.58 -7.66 -13.54
N GLN A 18 -9.07 -7.50 -14.77
CA GLN A 18 -9.92 -7.31 -15.94
C GLN A 18 -10.74 -8.59 -16.23
N LYS A 19 -11.94 -8.41 -16.79
CA LYS A 19 -12.87 -9.52 -17.04
C LYS A 19 -12.27 -10.74 -17.77
N ILE A 20 -11.32 -10.49 -18.67
CA ILE A 20 -10.63 -11.56 -19.42
C ILE A 20 -9.82 -12.50 -18.53
N TYR A 21 -9.35 -12.00 -17.36
CA TYR A 21 -8.55 -12.77 -16.40
C TYR A 21 -9.39 -13.32 -15.25
N ASP A 22 -10.65 -12.91 -15.11
CA ASP A 22 -11.53 -13.33 -14.01
C ASP A 22 -11.78 -14.85 -13.96
N SER A 23 -11.68 -15.53 -15.11
CA SER A 23 -11.80 -16.99 -15.19
C SER A 23 -10.58 -17.74 -14.63
N MET A 24 -9.41 -17.09 -14.61
CA MET A 24 -8.19 -17.67 -14.05
C MET A 24 -8.07 -17.37 -12.55
N PHE A 25 -8.17 -16.10 -12.20
CA PHE A 25 -8.09 -15.65 -10.80
C PHE A 25 -8.75 -14.28 -10.66
N ARG A 26 -9.92 -14.26 -10.02
CA ARG A 26 -10.67 -13.02 -9.80
C ARG A 26 -10.15 -12.27 -8.59
N VAL A 27 -9.79 -11.01 -8.79
CA VAL A 27 -9.48 -10.06 -7.72
C VAL A 27 -10.48 -8.91 -7.74
N ARG A 28 -11.04 -8.61 -6.60
CA ARG A 28 -11.83 -7.41 -6.30
C ARG A 28 -11.45 -6.99 -4.90
N GLU A 29 -10.81 -5.86 -4.77
CA GLU A 29 -10.32 -5.39 -3.48
C GLU A 29 -10.59 -3.90 -3.33
N GLN A 30 -11.04 -3.54 -2.15
CA GLN A 30 -11.27 -2.16 -1.73
C GLN A 30 -10.66 -1.98 -0.34
N LEU A 31 -9.79 -0.98 -0.23
CA LEU A 31 -9.15 -0.58 1.01
C LEU A 31 -9.41 0.89 1.23
N ASP A 32 -9.88 1.24 2.42
CA ASP A 32 -10.16 2.61 2.82
C ASP A 32 -9.47 2.89 4.16
N SER A 33 -8.61 3.90 4.20
CA SER A 33 -7.91 4.34 5.40
C SER A 33 -8.29 5.75 5.76
N ARG A 34 -8.54 5.99 7.06
CA ARG A 34 -8.68 7.32 7.65
C ARG A 34 -7.57 7.52 8.66
N PHE A 35 -6.83 8.61 8.48
CA PHE A 35 -5.68 8.95 9.32
C PHE A 35 -5.65 10.45 9.58
N THR A 36 -5.04 10.85 10.68
CA THR A 36 -4.99 12.26 11.09
C THR A 36 -4.24 13.09 10.06
N ARG A 37 -4.64 14.34 9.91
CA ARG A 37 -3.93 15.30 9.07
C ARG A 37 -2.53 15.62 9.64
N ASP A 38 -2.47 15.74 10.96
CA ASP A 38 -1.23 15.98 11.67
C ASP A 38 -0.59 14.63 12.03
N GLY A 39 0.63 14.38 11.53
CA GLY A 39 1.42 13.18 11.82
C GLY A 39 1.02 11.92 11.07
N LEU A 40 -0.03 11.94 10.23
CA LEU A 40 -0.49 10.78 9.43
C LEU A 40 -0.72 9.52 10.30
N VAL A 41 -1.34 9.70 11.48
CA VAL A 41 -1.61 8.61 12.43
C VAL A 41 -2.90 7.90 12.01
N PRO A 42 -2.90 6.56 11.83
CA PRO A 42 -4.09 5.82 11.44
C PRO A 42 -5.18 5.87 12.52
N VAL A 43 -6.44 6.00 12.10
CA VAL A 43 -7.62 6.05 12.96
C VAL A 43 -8.56 4.90 12.67
N GLU A 44 -8.87 4.68 11.41
CA GLU A 44 -9.70 3.57 10.92
C GLU A 44 -9.16 3.04 9.61
N PHE A 45 -9.28 1.72 9.45
CA PHE A 45 -9.01 1.05 8.19
C PHE A 45 -10.09 0.01 7.91
N THR A 46 -10.52 -0.10 6.66
CA THR A 46 -11.41 -1.17 6.20
C THR A 46 -10.85 -1.83 4.97
N ARG A 47 -11.02 -3.16 4.90
CA ARG A 47 -10.66 -3.97 3.75
C ARG A 47 -11.83 -4.86 3.38
N THR A 48 -12.26 -4.81 2.11
CA THR A 48 -13.11 -5.84 1.53
C THR A 48 -12.37 -6.45 0.35
N ALA A 49 -12.25 -7.77 0.32
CA ALA A 49 -11.56 -8.45 -0.74
C ALA A 49 -12.30 -9.70 -1.20
N LYS A 50 -12.13 -10.00 -2.49
CA LYS A 50 -12.40 -11.28 -3.12
C LYS A 50 -11.21 -11.64 -4.00
N GLU A 51 -10.47 -12.66 -3.58
CA GLU A 51 -9.25 -13.15 -4.21
C GLU A 51 -9.38 -14.65 -4.51
N GLY A 52 -9.81 -14.97 -5.72
CA GLY A 52 -10.20 -16.33 -6.05
C GLY A 52 -11.37 -16.82 -5.20
N SER A 53 -11.14 -17.83 -4.35
CA SER A 53 -12.11 -18.36 -3.37
C SER A 53 -12.09 -17.64 -2.02
N TYR A 54 -11.03 -16.90 -1.72
CA TYR A 54 -10.91 -16.14 -0.48
C TYR A 54 -11.77 -14.88 -0.53
N THR A 55 -12.49 -14.61 0.56
CA THR A 55 -13.22 -13.34 0.76
C THR A 55 -12.97 -12.83 2.16
N CYS A 56 -12.89 -11.52 2.31
CA CYS A 56 -12.88 -10.88 3.61
C CYS A 56 -13.66 -9.56 3.64
N SER A 57 -14.12 -9.20 4.84
CA SER A 57 -14.67 -7.89 5.18
C SER A 57 -14.16 -7.53 6.57
N ASN A 58 -13.12 -6.73 6.62
CA ASN A 58 -12.37 -6.43 7.83
C ASN A 58 -12.48 -4.94 8.16
N ARG A 59 -12.63 -4.63 9.45
CA ARG A 59 -12.63 -3.27 9.98
C ARG A 59 -11.68 -3.18 11.17
N TYR A 60 -10.85 -2.13 11.18
CA TYR A 60 -9.85 -1.85 12.20
C TYR A 60 -10.08 -0.48 12.79
N SER A 61 -9.99 -0.36 14.12
CA SER A 61 -10.01 0.90 14.85
C SER A 61 -8.76 1.00 15.70
N TYR A 62 -8.00 2.07 15.53
CA TYR A 62 -6.72 2.27 16.20
C TYR A 62 -6.91 3.03 17.51
N SER A 63 -6.42 2.48 18.62
CA SER A 63 -6.50 3.01 19.98
C SER A 63 -5.11 3.42 20.45
N TRP A 64 -4.67 4.63 20.09
CA TRP A 64 -3.34 5.16 20.44
C TRP A 64 -3.26 5.72 21.87
N ASP A 65 -4.35 6.28 22.36
CA ASP A 65 -4.43 6.94 23.67
C ASP A 65 -4.63 5.92 24.83
N SER A 66 -4.62 4.61 24.53
CA SER A 66 -4.67 3.55 25.53
C SER A 66 -3.32 3.40 26.24
N PRO A 67 -3.27 3.00 27.52
CA PRO A 67 -2.01 2.61 28.20
C PRO A 67 -1.25 1.50 27.45
N GLN A 68 -1.94 0.69 26.70
CA GLN A 68 -1.39 -0.29 25.76
C GLN A 68 -2.03 -0.05 24.39
N PRO A 69 -1.36 0.70 23.50
CA PRO A 69 -1.88 0.97 22.16
C PRO A 69 -2.19 -0.33 21.41
N HIS A 70 -3.35 -0.39 20.76
CA HIS A 70 -3.80 -1.60 20.07
C HIS A 70 -4.78 -1.27 18.93
N ILE A 71 -4.94 -2.21 18.02
CA ILE A 71 -5.99 -2.22 17.02
C ILE A 71 -7.13 -3.11 17.51
N LYS A 72 -8.36 -2.60 17.52
CA LYS A 72 -9.57 -3.42 17.61
C LYS A 72 -9.99 -3.81 16.21
N ALA A 73 -9.85 -5.09 15.88
CA ALA A 73 -10.19 -5.64 14.59
C ALA A 73 -11.48 -6.46 14.66
N SER A 74 -12.45 -6.10 13.81
CA SER A 74 -13.64 -6.91 13.51
C SER A 74 -13.44 -7.53 12.13
N LEU A 75 -13.29 -8.82 12.09
CA LEU A 75 -12.83 -9.57 10.93
C LEU A 75 -13.89 -10.59 10.53
N ASN A 76 -14.21 -10.64 9.23
CA ASN A 76 -15.00 -11.68 8.61
C ASN A 76 -14.23 -12.24 7.42
N THR A 77 -13.88 -13.49 7.45
CA THR A 77 -13.15 -14.15 6.37
C THR A 77 -13.81 -15.47 5.97
N SER A 78 -13.69 -15.84 4.70
CA SER A 78 -14.21 -17.13 4.21
C SER A 78 -13.53 -18.35 4.86
N ARG A 79 -12.40 -18.14 5.58
CA ARG A 79 -11.65 -19.22 6.25
C ARG A 79 -12.02 -19.39 7.71
N LYS A 80 -12.22 -18.28 8.42
CA LYS A 80 -12.41 -18.27 9.88
C LYS A 80 -13.83 -17.82 10.30
N GLY A 81 -14.66 -17.28 9.37
CA GLY A 81 -15.94 -16.65 9.67
C GLY A 81 -15.75 -15.30 10.38
N ASP A 82 -16.71 -14.95 11.25
CA ASP A 82 -16.67 -13.73 12.06
C ASP A 82 -15.84 -13.95 13.33
N PHE A 83 -14.89 -13.05 13.58
CA PHE A 83 -14.13 -13.03 14.82
C PHE A 83 -13.60 -11.63 15.14
N TYR A 84 -13.19 -11.44 16.40
CA TYR A 84 -12.61 -10.19 16.90
C TYR A 84 -11.17 -10.45 17.35
N ALA A 85 -10.29 -9.48 17.10
CA ALA A 85 -8.92 -9.50 17.57
C ALA A 85 -8.55 -8.15 18.19
N GLU A 86 -7.76 -8.19 19.26
CA GLU A 86 -7.01 -7.04 19.74
C GLU A 86 -5.53 -7.26 19.40
N ILE A 87 -5.02 -6.40 18.51
CA ILE A 87 -3.68 -6.55 17.95
C ILE A 87 -2.81 -5.46 18.59
N PRO A 88 -1.74 -5.81 19.33
CA PRO A 88 -0.83 -4.81 19.88
C PRO A 88 -0.27 -3.90 18.78
N LEU A 89 -0.20 -2.60 19.04
CA LEU A 89 0.38 -1.63 18.14
C LEU A 89 1.83 -1.36 18.49
N ASP A 90 2.69 -1.48 17.49
CA ASP A 90 4.00 -0.89 17.53
C ASP A 90 3.95 0.57 17.06
N ALA A 91 4.90 1.36 17.47
CA ALA A 91 5.10 2.70 16.90
C ALA A 91 5.26 2.56 15.37
N CYS A 92 4.56 3.39 14.61
CA CYS A 92 4.62 3.40 13.15
C CYS A 92 4.02 2.16 12.44
N THR A 93 2.94 1.58 12.98
CA THR A 93 2.16 0.55 12.27
C THR A 93 1.21 1.21 11.25
N PHE A 94 1.30 0.80 9.98
CA PHE A 94 0.53 1.35 8.88
C PHE A 94 -0.45 0.32 8.30
N ASP A 95 -1.51 0.81 7.68
CA ASP A 95 -2.27 0.08 6.67
C ASP A 95 -1.75 0.42 5.25
N LEU A 96 -2.19 -0.30 4.23
CA LEU A 96 -1.63 -0.15 2.88
C LEU A 96 -1.90 1.24 2.24
N PRO A 97 -3.11 1.83 2.28
CA PRO A 97 -3.33 3.17 1.76
C PRO A 97 -2.52 4.24 2.50
N LEU A 98 -2.38 4.13 3.83
CA LEU A 98 -1.58 5.05 4.61
C LEU A 98 -0.09 4.89 4.32
N LEU A 99 0.41 3.65 4.21
CA LEU A 99 1.81 3.39 3.83
C LEU A 99 2.15 4.07 2.50
N TYR A 100 1.26 4.00 1.51
CA TYR A 100 1.43 4.72 0.26
C TYR A 100 1.55 6.25 0.46
N CYS A 101 0.70 6.84 1.32
CA CYS A 101 0.78 8.26 1.64
C CYS A 101 2.08 8.62 2.37
N MET A 102 2.56 7.75 3.27
CA MET A 102 3.84 7.93 3.98
C MET A 102 5.03 7.87 3.03
N LEU A 103 5.04 6.92 2.10
CA LEU A 103 6.10 6.81 1.08
C LEU A 103 6.23 8.09 0.25
N ARG A 104 5.13 8.77 -0.07
CA ARG A 104 5.16 10.04 -0.80
C ARG A 104 5.77 11.22 -0.01
N ASN A 105 5.94 11.07 1.30
CA ASN A 105 6.56 12.05 2.18
C ASN A 105 8.01 11.66 2.58
N LEU A 106 8.58 10.61 1.99
CA LEU A 106 9.95 10.22 2.27
C LEU A 106 10.93 11.29 1.77
N ASP A 107 11.86 11.66 2.63
CA ASP A 107 13.07 12.36 2.20
C ASP A 107 14.01 11.38 1.51
N VAL A 108 13.84 11.23 0.20
CA VAL A 108 14.63 10.30 -0.63
C VAL A 108 16.11 10.65 -0.61
N ALA A 109 16.47 11.92 -0.36
CA ALA A 109 17.87 12.35 -0.29
C ALA A 109 18.59 11.78 0.95
N SER A 110 17.85 11.43 1.99
CA SER A 110 18.40 10.77 3.18
C SER A 110 18.60 9.27 3.04
N LEU A 111 18.04 8.65 1.99
CA LEU A 111 18.10 7.20 1.79
C LEU A 111 19.42 6.79 1.11
N LYS A 112 20.01 5.71 1.59
CA LYS A 112 21.18 5.09 0.97
C LYS A 112 20.75 3.91 0.09
N VAL A 113 21.34 3.86 -1.10
CA VAL A 113 21.06 2.79 -2.07
C VAL A 113 21.49 1.44 -1.49
N GLY A 114 20.58 0.46 -1.54
CA GLY A 114 20.81 -0.90 -1.06
C GLY A 114 20.58 -1.11 0.44
N GLU A 115 20.36 -0.05 1.23
CA GLU A 115 20.01 -0.19 2.65
C GLU A 115 18.56 -0.65 2.84
N ARG A 116 18.32 -1.40 3.92
CA ARG A 116 17.00 -1.85 4.36
C ARG A 116 16.42 -0.86 5.36
N TYR A 117 15.19 -0.43 5.12
CA TYR A 117 14.44 0.45 5.99
C TYR A 117 13.23 -0.30 6.55
N PRO A 118 13.06 -0.34 7.88
CA PRO A 118 11.95 -1.07 8.48
C PRO A 118 10.62 -0.41 8.15
N MET A 119 9.59 -1.23 8.00
CA MET A 119 8.19 -0.82 7.95
C MET A 119 7.34 -1.84 8.69
N THR A 120 6.34 -1.37 9.41
CA THR A 120 5.40 -2.21 10.13
C THR A 120 4.03 -2.09 9.51
N PHE A 121 3.42 -3.22 9.23
CA PHE A 121 2.19 -3.30 8.47
C PHE A 121 1.17 -4.21 9.15
N ALA A 122 -0.05 -3.70 9.39
CA ALA A 122 -1.15 -4.47 9.97
C ALA A 122 -2.08 -4.96 8.87
N VAL A 123 -2.29 -6.26 8.79
CA VAL A 123 -3.26 -6.89 7.89
C VAL A 123 -3.81 -8.18 8.52
N ASP A 124 -5.07 -8.45 8.27
CA ASP A 124 -5.83 -9.53 8.89
C ASP A 124 -5.74 -9.47 10.43
N ASP A 125 -5.30 -10.50 11.11
CA ASP A 125 -5.21 -10.57 12.58
C ASP A 125 -3.77 -10.42 13.12
N ASP A 126 -2.84 -9.85 12.30
CA ASP A 126 -1.42 -9.79 12.67
C ASP A 126 -0.74 -8.48 12.27
N VAL A 127 0.44 -8.25 12.85
CA VAL A 127 1.36 -7.16 12.53
C VAL A 127 2.63 -7.74 11.95
N TYR A 128 2.99 -7.28 10.76
CA TYR A 128 4.15 -7.75 10.02
C TYR A 128 5.28 -6.73 10.08
N HIS A 129 6.45 -7.17 10.51
CA HIS A 129 7.68 -6.39 10.46
C HIS A 129 8.39 -6.68 9.15
N LEU A 130 8.27 -5.76 8.22
CA LEU A 130 8.79 -5.84 6.87
C LEU A 130 9.89 -4.81 6.66
N HIS A 131 10.41 -4.73 5.46
CA HIS A 131 11.34 -3.69 5.06
C HIS A 131 11.13 -3.28 3.61
N PHE A 132 11.60 -2.08 3.28
CA PHE A 132 11.81 -1.67 1.90
C PHE A 132 13.29 -1.37 1.66
N ILE A 133 13.69 -1.42 0.39
CA ILE A 133 15.04 -1.10 -0.07
C ILE A 133 14.93 -0.01 -1.13
N TYR A 134 15.73 1.01 -1.01
CA TYR A 134 15.88 2.01 -2.06
C TYR A 134 16.96 1.59 -3.04
N TYR A 135 16.63 1.49 -4.34
CA TYR A 135 17.55 1.07 -5.38
C TYR A 135 18.11 2.23 -6.20
N GLY A 136 17.81 3.47 -5.84
CA GLY A 136 18.31 4.65 -6.53
C GLY A 136 17.36 5.14 -7.63
N ARG A 137 17.90 6.03 -8.44
CA ARG A 137 17.22 6.66 -9.59
C ARG A 137 17.43 5.85 -10.85
N GLU A 138 16.37 5.73 -11.65
CA GLU A 138 16.48 5.22 -13.02
C GLU A 138 15.41 5.84 -13.93
N ASP A 139 15.74 5.99 -15.21
CA ASP A 139 14.76 6.35 -16.22
C ASP A 139 13.98 5.11 -16.65
N ARG A 140 12.66 5.21 -16.62
CA ARG A 140 11.78 4.07 -16.91
C ARG A 140 10.86 4.37 -18.07
N ASN A 141 10.93 3.60 -19.13
CA ASN A 141 9.95 3.68 -20.22
C ASN A 141 8.62 3.06 -19.76
N ILE A 142 7.56 3.89 -19.71
CA ILE A 142 6.21 3.51 -19.31
C ILE A 142 5.33 3.53 -20.55
N SER A 143 4.89 2.36 -20.99
CA SER A 143 4.06 2.25 -22.19
C SER A 143 2.78 3.10 -22.06
N GLY A 144 2.55 3.97 -23.02
CA GLY A 144 1.43 4.91 -23.07
C GLY A 144 1.68 6.25 -22.33
N LEU A 145 2.77 6.38 -21.57
CA LEU A 145 3.14 7.61 -20.89
C LEU A 145 4.44 8.23 -21.45
N GLY A 146 5.45 7.40 -21.72
CA GLY A 146 6.76 7.83 -22.19
C GLY A 146 7.87 7.46 -21.19
N THR A 147 9.04 8.09 -21.31
CA THR A 147 10.15 7.87 -20.41
C THR A 147 10.05 8.79 -19.19
N VAL A 148 9.97 8.20 -18.02
CA VAL A 148 9.80 8.90 -16.74
C VAL A 148 11.06 8.70 -15.89
N ARG A 149 11.60 9.78 -15.39
CA ARG A 149 12.64 9.78 -14.36
C ARG A 149 12.01 9.32 -13.04
N SER A 150 12.57 8.28 -12.44
CA SER A 150 11.92 7.58 -11.33
C SER A 150 12.90 7.17 -10.23
N HIS A 151 12.38 7.02 -9.03
CA HIS A 151 13.04 6.35 -7.90
C HIS A 151 12.51 4.92 -7.80
N LYS A 152 13.40 3.93 -7.74
CA LYS A 152 13.06 2.52 -7.62
C LYS A 152 13.15 2.06 -6.19
N PHE A 153 12.09 1.36 -5.75
CA PHE A 153 12.01 0.72 -4.44
C PHE A 153 11.68 -0.76 -4.59
N GLY A 154 12.17 -1.57 -3.67
CA GLY A 154 11.70 -2.94 -3.45
C GLY A 154 11.04 -3.03 -2.09
N PHE A 155 9.86 -3.62 -2.03
CA PHE A 155 9.08 -3.81 -0.81
C PHE A 155 8.95 -5.30 -0.54
N GLN A 156 9.37 -5.74 0.63
CA GLN A 156 9.01 -7.06 1.09
C GLN A 156 7.51 -7.17 1.22
N VAL A 157 6.91 -8.23 0.69
CA VAL A 157 5.46 -8.46 0.76
C VAL A 157 5.11 -9.58 1.72
N VAL A 158 3.92 -9.51 2.29
CA VAL A 158 3.37 -10.59 3.11
C VAL A 158 3.00 -11.75 2.20
N ALA A 159 3.55 -12.92 2.47
CA ALA A 159 3.15 -14.14 1.79
C ALA A 159 1.67 -14.46 2.07
N GLY A 160 0.94 -14.81 1.04
CA GLY A 160 -0.51 -15.05 1.17
C GLY A 160 -1.09 -15.79 -0.04
N GLU A 161 -2.32 -15.50 -0.38
CA GLU A 161 -3.00 -16.11 -1.53
C GLU A 161 -2.34 -15.74 -2.85
N VAL A 162 -1.85 -14.51 -2.96
CA VAL A 162 -1.36 -13.90 -4.20
C VAL A 162 0.15 -13.97 -4.31
N PHE A 163 0.86 -13.57 -3.26
CA PHE A 163 2.32 -13.43 -3.27
C PHE A 163 3.04 -14.68 -2.77
N ALA A 164 4.18 -14.98 -3.39
CA ALA A 164 5.08 -16.03 -2.95
C ALA A 164 5.87 -15.59 -1.70
N GLU A 165 6.29 -16.54 -0.88
CA GLU A 165 7.17 -16.30 0.27
C GLU A 165 8.53 -15.74 -0.19
N GLY A 166 9.02 -14.73 0.53
CA GLY A 166 10.31 -14.09 0.24
C GLY A 166 10.35 -13.25 -1.03
N ALA A 167 9.18 -12.96 -1.62
CA ALA A 167 9.09 -12.13 -2.82
C ALA A 167 9.15 -10.64 -2.47
N ASP A 168 9.77 -9.86 -3.36
CA ASP A 168 9.76 -8.39 -3.31
C ASP A 168 8.86 -7.84 -4.42
N LEU A 169 8.03 -6.86 -4.07
CA LEU A 169 7.34 -6.00 -5.00
C LEU A 169 8.27 -4.83 -5.36
N TYR A 170 8.55 -4.63 -6.62
CA TYR A 170 9.26 -3.45 -7.09
C TYR A 170 8.28 -2.36 -7.52
N ALA A 171 8.53 -1.14 -7.08
CA ALA A 171 7.75 0.02 -7.50
C ALA A 171 8.67 1.19 -7.90
N TRP A 172 8.19 1.97 -8.86
CA TRP A 172 8.84 3.17 -9.37
C TRP A 172 7.95 4.37 -9.09
N PHE A 173 8.52 5.36 -8.43
CA PHE A 173 7.85 6.61 -8.10
C PHE A 173 8.47 7.75 -8.91
N SER A 174 7.65 8.69 -9.38
CA SER A 174 8.11 9.84 -10.14
C SER A 174 9.14 10.66 -9.36
N ASP A 175 10.22 11.09 -10.03
CA ASP A 175 11.25 11.96 -9.45
C ASP A 175 10.83 13.42 -9.60
N ASP A 176 9.73 13.79 -8.98
CA ASP A 176 9.20 15.15 -8.88
C ASP A 176 8.46 15.36 -7.55
N ALA A 177 7.99 16.57 -7.32
CA ALA A 177 7.32 16.94 -6.08
C ALA A 177 5.98 16.20 -5.81
N ASN A 178 5.44 15.47 -6.79
CA ASN A 178 4.23 14.66 -6.58
C ASN A 178 4.56 13.28 -6.04
N PHE A 179 5.71 12.71 -6.39
CA PHE A 179 6.19 11.39 -5.96
C PHE A 179 5.11 10.32 -6.06
N ILE A 180 4.49 10.19 -7.23
CA ILE A 180 3.42 9.21 -7.48
C ILE A 180 3.98 7.93 -8.09
N PRO A 181 3.34 6.75 -7.84
CA PRO A 181 3.76 5.50 -8.46
C PRO A 181 3.46 5.55 -9.96
N VAL A 182 4.47 5.27 -10.77
CA VAL A 182 4.35 5.24 -12.23
C VAL A 182 4.38 3.82 -12.77
N MET A 183 4.95 2.89 -12.04
CA MET A 183 5.00 1.47 -12.39
C MET A 183 5.20 0.61 -11.15
N PHE A 184 4.71 -0.63 -11.19
CA PHE A 184 5.10 -1.67 -10.25
C PHE A 184 5.26 -3.01 -10.95
N SER A 185 6.01 -3.91 -10.31
CA SER A 185 6.18 -5.30 -10.72
C SER A 185 6.21 -6.18 -9.47
N ALA A 186 5.27 -7.12 -9.38
CA ALA A 186 5.15 -8.02 -8.25
C ALA A 186 5.19 -9.47 -8.72
N PRO A 187 6.04 -10.33 -8.15
CA PRO A 187 6.01 -11.76 -8.39
C PRO A 187 4.79 -12.36 -7.71
N LEU A 188 4.05 -13.17 -8.43
CA LEU A 188 2.95 -13.97 -7.92
C LEU A 188 3.43 -15.39 -7.67
N LYS A 189 2.62 -16.21 -6.97
CA LYS A 189 2.87 -17.66 -6.88
C LYS A 189 3.01 -18.31 -8.26
N ILE A 190 2.29 -17.79 -9.25
CA ILE A 190 2.38 -18.21 -10.66
C ILE A 190 2.59 -16.97 -11.53
N GLY A 191 3.81 -16.81 -12.05
CA GLY A 191 4.17 -15.68 -12.92
C GLY A 191 4.44 -14.37 -12.18
N LYS A 192 4.13 -13.26 -12.83
CA LYS A 192 4.28 -11.91 -12.26
C LYS A 192 3.19 -10.98 -12.80
N VAL A 193 2.84 -9.98 -12.03
CA VAL A 193 1.99 -8.87 -12.45
C VAL A 193 2.83 -7.60 -12.60
N ASN A 194 2.56 -6.85 -13.66
CA ASN A 194 3.13 -5.53 -13.84
C ASN A 194 1.98 -4.52 -13.96
N GLY A 195 2.06 -3.46 -13.19
CA GLY A 195 1.14 -2.32 -13.29
C GLY A 195 1.87 -1.09 -13.76
N ARG A 196 1.13 -0.18 -14.40
CA ARG A 196 1.65 1.10 -14.87
C ARG A 196 0.62 2.20 -14.70
N LEU A 197 1.11 3.42 -14.50
CA LEU A 197 0.27 4.60 -14.50
C LEU A 197 -0.38 4.77 -15.88
N GLN A 198 -1.69 4.90 -15.91
CA GLN A 198 -2.46 5.18 -17.14
C GLN A 198 -2.99 6.61 -17.15
N MET A 199 -3.44 7.09 -16.00
CA MET A 199 -4.07 8.40 -15.87
C MET A 199 -3.84 8.93 -14.46
N TYR A 200 -3.73 10.23 -14.34
CA TYR A 200 -3.72 10.94 -13.06
C TYR A 200 -4.51 12.25 -13.20
N THR A 201 -4.99 12.72 -12.07
CA THR A 201 -5.70 14.00 -11.96
C THR A 201 -5.51 14.59 -10.58
N GLY A 202 -5.65 15.92 -10.45
CA GLY A 202 -5.58 16.58 -9.15
C GLY A 202 -4.20 16.55 -8.48
N LEU A 203 -3.11 16.48 -9.25
CA LEU A 203 -1.76 16.62 -8.71
C LEU A 203 -1.57 18.00 -8.11
N SER A 204 -0.83 18.09 -7.00
CA SER A 204 -0.52 19.36 -6.32
C SER A 204 0.58 20.15 -7.05
N HIS A 205 1.39 19.49 -7.86
CA HIS A 205 2.51 20.06 -8.60
C HIS A 205 2.50 19.60 -10.05
N GLU A 206 3.22 20.30 -10.91
CA GLU A 206 3.44 19.87 -12.29
C GLU A 206 4.17 18.52 -12.34
N PHE A 207 3.81 17.63 -13.27
CA PHE A 207 4.44 16.35 -13.49
C PHE A 207 5.72 16.52 -14.33
N THR A 208 6.83 16.87 -13.67
CA THR A 208 8.10 17.23 -14.33
C THR A 208 9.04 16.05 -14.57
N SER A 209 8.66 14.84 -14.12
CA SER A 209 9.45 13.62 -14.30
C SER A 209 9.43 13.07 -15.73
N LEU A 210 8.48 13.47 -16.56
CA LEU A 210 8.38 13.03 -17.94
C LEU A 210 9.47 13.69 -18.78
N ILE A 211 10.47 12.92 -19.22
CA ILE A 211 11.62 13.42 -19.97
C ILE A 211 11.51 13.17 -21.48
N LYS A 212 10.69 12.22 -21.89
CA LYS A 212 10.43 11.91 -23.30
C LYS A 212 9.09 11.22 -23.48
N LYS A 213 8.29 11.68 -24.44
CA LYS A 213 7.05 11.03 -24.89
C LYS A 213 7.30 9.97 -25.95
#